data_8ca184b27df52656cd4415e85f383b39
#
_entry.id   8ca184b27df52656cd4415e85f383b39
#
_cell.length_a   1.000
_cell.length_b   1.000
_cell.length_c   1.000
_cell.angle_alpha   90.00
_cell.angle_beta   90.00
_cell.angle_gamma   90.00
#
_symmetry.space_group_name_H-M   'P 1'
#
loop_
_entity.id
_entity.type
_entity.pdbx_description
1 polymer ?
#
loop_
_entity_poly.entity_id
_entity_poly.type
_entity_poly.pdbx_seq_one_letter_code
_entity_poly.pdbx_strand_id
1 'polypeptide(L)'
;MKETIEIKSPWTMVPTEYIDLCIAEIKNALPPDHPLQEHAIYSGIKWERRPIFIVDDDTTGEWIRMDFEQRKRWRKTRFKVPAMQVFKDDGEVAAMIERDHLAELAAWRAAAAEE
;
A
#
# COMPACT_ATOMS: atom_id res chain seq x y z
N MET A 1 -19.95 -4.18 -4.71
CA MET A 1 -19.38 -4.50 -3.38
C MET A 1 -18.05 -5.22 -3.60
N LYS A 2 -17.01 -4.76 -2.94
CA LYS A 2 -15.70 -5.40 -3.06
C LYS A 2 -15.67 -6.70 -2.27
N GLU A 3 -15.01 -7.70 -2.83
CA GLU A 3 -14.81 -8.97 -2.13
C GLU A 3 -13.86 -8.79 -0.95
N THR A 4 -14.00 -9.66 0.04
CA THR A 4 -13.08 -9.65 1.18
C THR A 4 -11.71 -10.16 0.73
N ILE A 5 -10.68 -9.34 0.95
CA ILE A 5 -9.30 -9.71 0.66
C ILE A 5 -8.70 -10.35 1.90
N GLU A 6 -8.14 -11.55 1.74
CA GLU A 6 -7.43 -12.20 2.82
C GLU A 6 -6.05 -11.58 2.98
N ILE A 7 -5.79 -11.01 4.16
CA ILE A 7 -4.52 -10.31 4.45
C ILE A 7 -3.58 -11.30 5.12
N LYS A 8 -2.41 -11.50 4.48
CA LYS A 8 -1.38 -12.40 4.98
C LYS A 8 -0.07 -11.65 5.16
N SER A 9 0.72 -12.07 6.18
CA SER A 9 2.05 -11.51 6.42
C SER A 9 2.90 -11.50 5.13
N PRO A 10 3.71 -10.47 4.83
CA PRO A 10 4.06 -9.33 5.67
C PRO A 10 3.03 -8.19 5.67
N TRP A 11 1.91 -8.34 4.97
CA TRP A 11 0.82 -7.37 4.99
C TRP A 11 -0.01 -7.53 6.25
N THR A 12 -0.49 -6.42 6.79
CA THR A 12 -1.29 -6.41 8.02
C THR A 12 -2.37 -5.35 7.93
N MET A 13 -3.40 -5.49 8.76
CA MET A 13 -4.46 -4.49 8.84
C MET A 13 -4.02 -3.33 9.71
N VAL A 14 -4.29 -2.11 9.24
CA VAL A 14 -4.13 -0.90 10.06
C VAL A 14 -5.25 -0.89 11.11
N PRO A 15 -4.93 -0.72 12.41
CA PRO A 15 -5.97 -0.60 13.44
C PRO A 15 -6.93 0.54 13.10
N THR A 16 -8.21 0.34 13.35
CA THR A 16 -9.28 1.29 12.98
C THR A 16 -8.99 2.71 13.47
N GLU A 17 -8.48 2.84 14.69
CA GLU A 17 -8.17 4.14 15.30
C GLU A 17 -7.05 4.91 14.59
N TYR A 18 -6.23 4.23 13.76
CA TYR A 18 -5.11 4.85 13.05
C TYR A 18 -5.38 5.08 11.57
N ILE A 19 -6.50 4.59 11.03
CA ILE A 19 -6.78 4.68 9.60
C ILE A 19 -6.84 6.14 9.12
N ASP A 20 -7.58 7.00 9.83
CA ASP A 20 -7.70 8.41 9.45
C ASP A 20 -6.35 9.13 9.52
N LEU A 21 -5.52 8.79 10.51
CA LEU A 21 -4.18 9.34 10.63
C LEU A 21 -3.31 8.91 9.44
N CYS A 22 -3.38 7.65 9.04
CA CYS A 22 -2.64 7.14 7.88
C CYS A 22 -3.07 7.86 6.59
N ILE A 23 -4.37 8.06 6.41
CA ILE A 23 -4.90 8.78 5.23
C ILE A 23 -4.35 10.21 5.22
N ALA A 24 -4.39 10.89 6.36
CA ALA A 24 -3.89 12.26 6.48
C ALA A 24 -2.38 12.33 6.18
N GLU A 25 -1.60 11.40 6.70
CA GLU A 25 -0.16 11.34 6.44
C GLU A 25 0.15 11.10 4.98
N ILE A 26 -0.58 10.19 4.33
CA ILE A 26 -0.41 9.93 2.90
C ILE A 26 -0.68 11.19 2.09
N LYS A 27 -1.81 11.86 2.35
CA LYS A 27 -2.16 13.09 1.61
C LYS A 27 -1.18 14.23 1.88
N ASN A 28 -0.70 14.35 3.12
CA ASN A 28 0.29 15.39 3.46
C ASN A 28 1.65 15.16 2.78
N ALA A 29 1.98 13.92 2.48
CA ALA A 29 3.22 13.59 1.78
C ALA A 29 3.15 13.88 0.27
N LEU A 30 1.95 14.03 -0.27
CA LEU A 30 1.74 14.33 -1.68
C LEU A 30 1.70 15.84 -1.92
N PRO A 31 2.16 16.31 -3.11
CA PRO A 31 2.08 17.74 -3.42
C PRO A 31 0.62 18.21 -3.48
N PRO A 32 0.36 19.51 -3.21
CA PRO A 32 -1.02 20.02 -3.13
C PRO A 32 -1.84 19.84 -4.41
N ASP A 33 -1.18 19.75 -5.57
CA ASP A 33 -1.84 19.58 -6.88
C ASP A 33 -1.90 18.13 -7.33
N HIS A 34 -1.51 17.18 -6.47
CA HIS A 34 -1.59 15.76 -6.81
C HIS A 34 -3.06 15.32 -6.93
N PRO A 35 -3.43 14.54 -7.97
CA PRO A 35 -4.82 14.11 -8.17
C PRO A 35 -5.46 13.43 -6.96
N LEU A 36 -4.71 12.65 -6.19
CA LEU A 36 -5.23 11.95 -5.02
C LEU A 36 -5.66 12.87 -3.88
N GLN A 37 -5.29 14.17 -3.90
CA GLN A 37 -5.75 15.11 -2.88
C GLN A 37 -7.27 15.27 -2.88
N GLU A 38 -7.90 15.10 -4.05
CA GLU A 38 -9.34 15.23 -4.21
C GLU A 38 -10.09 13.91 -4.19
N HIS A 39 -9.37 12.79 -4.11
CA HIS A 39 -10.00 11.47 -4.07
C HIS A 39 -10.30 11.05 -2.64
N ALA A 40 -11.41 10.31 -2.48
CA ALA A 40 -11.71 9.63 -1.23
C ALA A 40 -10.90 8.33 -1.19
N ILE A 41 -9.96 8.22 -0.27
CA ILE A 41 -9.10 7.05 -0.14
C ILE A 41 -9.25 6.40 1.23
N TYR A 42 -8.98 5.10 1.30
CA TYR A 42 -9.02 4.32 2.53
C TYR A 42 -7.75 3.50 2.66
N SER A 43 -7.02 3.70 3.75
CA SER A 43 -5.73 3.05 3.99
C SER A 43 -5.87 2.01 5.09
N GLY A 44 -6.38 0.83 4.74
CA GLY A 44 -6.65 -0.25 5.69
C GLY A 44 -5.58 -1.34 5.75
N ILE A 45 -4.64 -1.36 4.82
CA ILE A 45 -3.63 -2.41 4.70
C ILE A 45 -2.24 -1.79 4.60
N LYS A 46 -1.29 -2.35 5.33
CA LYS A 46 0.07 -1.84 5.39
C LYS A 46 1.07 -2.99 5.50
N TRP A 47 2.27 -2.82 4.91
CA TRP A 47 3.38 -3.73 5.13
C TRP A 47 3.89 -3.55 6.57
N GLU A 48 4.05 -4.63 7.28
CA GLU A 48 4.53 -4.61 8.65
C GLU A 48 5.95 -4.01 8.71
N ARG A 49 6.14 -2.98 9.53
CA ARG A 49 7.42 -2.28 9.75
C ARG A 49 8.01 -1.54 8.56
N ARG A 50 7.27 -1.40 7.45
CA ARG A 50 7.73 -0.64 6.29
C ARG A 50 6.65 0.35 5.85
N PRO A 51 7.02 1.52 5.34
CA PRO A 51 6.04 2.53 4.90
C PRO A 51 5.52 2.21 3.49
N ILE A 52 4.91 1.04 3.35
CA ILE A 52 4.29 0.58 2.11
C ILE A 52 2.82 0.29 2.43
N PHE A 53 1.92 0.91 1.67
CA PHE A 53 0.48 0.85 1.93
C PHE A 53 -0.26 0.30 0.72
N ILE A 54 -1.36 -0.41 0.98
CA ILE A 54 -2.36 -0.72 -0.04
C ILE A 54 -3.55 0.18 0.26
N VAL A 55 -3.83 1.09 -0.67
CA VAL A 55 -4.87 2.11 -0.53
C VAL A 55 -6.02 1.78 -1.46
N ASP A 56 -7.23 1.84 -0.93
CA ASP A 56 -8.47 1.74 -1.69
C ASP A 56 -8.88 3.14 -2.14
N ASP A 57 -8.90 3.38 -3.43
CA ASP A 57 -9.38 4.64 -3.99
C ASP A 57 -10.87 4.52 -4.27
N ASP A 58 -11.68 5.04 -3.35
CA ASP A 58 -13.13 4.98 -3.45
C ASP A 58 -13.69 5.84 -4.57
N THR A 59 -12.93 6.81 -5.05
CA THR A 59 -13.35 7.68 -6.16
C THR A 59 -13.29 6.93 -7.48
N THR A 60 -12.25 6.13 -7.71
CA THR A 60 -12.05 5.41 -8.97
C THR A 60 -12.43 3.94 -8.89
N GLY A 61 -12.53 3.37 -7.70
CA GLY A 61 -12.74 1.94 -7.48
C GLY A 61 -11.48 1.11 -7.64
N GLU A 62 -10.33 1.74 -7.79
CA GLU A 62 -9.05 1.07 -7.95
C GLU A 62 -8.33 0.89 -6.62
N TRP A 63 -7.36 -0.04 -6.61
CA TRP A 63 -6.43 -0.19 -5.50
C TRP A 63 -5.08 0.35 -5.89
N ILE A 64 -4.35 0.94 -4.93
CA ILE A 64 -3.03 1.52 -5.18
C ILE A 64 -2.04 1.02 -4.13
N ARG A 65 -0.94 0.41 -4.59
CA ARG A 65 0.19 0.10 -3.73
C ARG A 65 1.11 1.32 -3.73
N MET A 66 1.28 1.94 -2.56
CA MET A 66 2.09 3.14 -2.39
C MET A 66 3.34 2.80 -1.57
N ASP A 67 4.51 2.90 -2.19
CA ASP A 67 5.79 2.59 -1.56
C ASP A 67 6.57 3.87 -1.28
N PHE A 68 6.57 4.30 -0.01
CA PHE A 68 7.26 5.51 0.42
C PHE A 68 8.77 5.33 0.60
N GLU A 69 9.27 4.10 0.52
CA GLU A 69 10.71 3.85 0.48
C GLU A 69 11.27 4.14 -0.90
N GLN A 70 10.45 3.98 -1.94
CA GLN A 70 10.81 4.31 -3.32
C GLN A 70 10.02 5.54 -3.73
N ARG A 71 10.73 6.59 -4.11
CA ARG A 71 10.09 7.86 -4.43
C ARG A 71 10.59 8.40 -5.75
N LYS A 72 9.67 9.00 -6.51
CA LYS A 72 9.96 9.68 -7.76
C LYS A 72 9.64 11.16 -7.63
N ARG A 73 10.39 11.99 -8.33
CA ARG A 73 10.14 13.43 -8.36
C ARG A 73 8.80 13.69 -9.04
N TRP A 74 7.99 14.54 -8.39
CA TRP A 74 6.71 14.96 -8.95
C TRP A 74 6.96 16.14 -9.89
N ARG A 75 6.83 15.89 -11.22
CA ARG A 75 7.06 16.91 -12.25
C ARG A 75 8.42 17.60 -12.02
N LYS A 76 8.43 18.93 -12.02
CA LYS A 76 9.65 19.71 -11.79
C LYS A 76 9.72 20.32 -10.39
N THR A 77 8.96 19.78 -9.45
CA THR A 77 8.92 20.27 -8.07
C THR A 77 9.93 19.53 -7.20
N ARG A 78 10.13 20.06 -5.97
CA ARG A 78 10.93 19.38 -4.95
C ARG A 78 10.23 18.18 -4.32
N PHE A 79 8.94 18.04 -4.57
CA PHE A 79 8.16 16.94 -3.99
C PHE A 79 8.55 15.60 -4.60
N LYS A 80 8.67 14.61 -3.74
CA LYS A 80 8.92 13.22 -4.15
C LYS A 80 7.72 12.39 -3.74
N VAL A 81 6.99 11.89 -4.73
CA VAL A 81 5.83 11.03 -4.47
C VAL A 81 6.27 9.57 -4.31
N PRO A 82 5.52 8.77 -3.54
CA PRO A 82 5.83 7.35 -3.43
C PRO A 82 5.71 6.66 -4.78
N ALA A 83 6.44 5.55 -4.96
CA ALA A 83 6.22 4.70 -6.12
C ALA A 83 4.83 4.09 -6.00
N MET A 84 4.05 4.16 -7.07
CA MET A 84 2.66 3.71 -7.08
C MET A 84 2.45 2.60 -8.11
N GLN A 85 1.67 1.59 -7.71
CA GLN A 85 1.21 0.55 -8.61
C GLN A 85 -0.30 0.44 -8.47
N VAL A 86 -1.01 0.59 -9.58
CA VAL A 86 -2.47 0.56 -9.60
C VAL A 86 -2.96 -0.84 -9.94
N PHE A 87 -3.94 -1.33 -9.18
CA PHE A 87 -4.62 -2.59 -9.40
C PHE A 87 -6.08 -2.30 -9.73
N LYS A 88 -6.62 -2.98 -10.73
CA LYS A 88 -7.99 -2.74 -11.20
C LYS A 88 -9.05 -3.45 -10.39
N ASP A 89 -8.70 -4.55 -9.75
CA ASP A 89 -9.65 -5.36 -9.01
C ASP A 89 -9.04 -6.04 -7.78
N ASP A 90 -9.90 -6.61 -6.95
CA ASP A 90 -9.53 -7.27 -5.71
C ASP A 90 -8.65 -8.51 -5.96
N GLY A 91 -8.88 -9.19 -7.09
CA GLY A 91 -8.10 -10.38 -7.45
C GLY A 91 -6.63 -10.08 -7.69
N GLU A 92 -6.33 -8.94 -8.32
CA GLU A 92 -4.93 -8.52 -8.53
C GLU A 92 -4.23 -8.23 -7.20
N VAL A 93 -4.94 -7.57 -6.26
CA VAL A 93 -4.42 -7.29 -4.91
C VAL A 93 -4.20 -8.58 -4.15
N ALA A 94 -5.17 -9.49 -4.18
CA ALA A 94 -5.06 -10.78 -3.50
C ALA A 94 -3.88 -11.59 -4.04
N ALA A 95 -3.67 -11.59 -5.35
CA ALA A 95 -2.53 -12.29 -5.98
C ALA A 95 -1.19 -11.68 -5.55
N MET A 96 -1.11 -10.36 -5.43
CA MET A 96 0.09 -9.67 -4.95
C MET A 96 0.39 -10.03 -3.50
N ILE A 97 -0.62 -10.03 -2.64
CA ILE A 97 -0.48 -10.39 -1.21
C ILE A 97 0.02 -11.84 -1.09
N GLU A 98 -0.57 -12.76 -1.85
CA GLU A 98 -0.16 -14.17 -1.83
C GLU A 98 1.28 -14.34 -2.28
N ARG A 99 1.69 -13.66 -3.34
CA ARG A 99 3.07 -13.69 -3.84
C ARG A 99 4.05 -13.19 -2.78
N ASP A 100 3.74 -12.08 -2.12
CA ASP A 100 4.61 -11.50 -1.09
C ASP A 100 4.67 -12.41 0.14
N HIS A 101 3.54 -13.05 0.50
CA HIS A 101 3.49 -14.01 1.59
C HIS A 101 4.36 -15.23 1.32
N LEU A 102 4.27 -15.80 0.12
CA LEU A 102 5.08 -16.96 -0.26
C LEU A 102 6.57 -16.62 -0.29
N ALA A 103 6.93 -15.41 -0.74
CA ALA A 103 8.31 -14.93 -0.73
C ALA A 103 8.85 -14.82 0.71
N GLU A 104 8.03 -14.32 1.64
CA GLU A 104 8.40 -14.22 3.05
C GLU A 104 8.62 -15.61 3.66
N LEU A 105 7.73 -16.56 3.41
CA LEU A 105 7.87 -17.93 3.89
C LEU A 105 9.14 -18.58 3.34
N ALA A 106 9.44 -18.37 2.06
CA ALA A 106 10.66 -18.90 1.47
C ALA A 106 11.91 -18.32 2.11
N ALA A 107 11.91 -17.01 2.43
CA ALA A 107 13.01 -16.35 3.12
C ALA A 107 13.21 -16.91 4.54
N TRP A 108 12.12 -17.16 5.26
CA TRP A 108 12.21 -17.76 6.62
C TRP A 108 12.74 -19.18 6.57
N ARG A 109 12.32 -19.99 5.59
CA ARG A 109 12.82 -21.37 5.43
C ARG A 109 14.31 -21.38 5.09
N ALA A 110 14.75 -20.47 4.24
CA ALA A 110 16.16 -20.34 3.89
C ALA A 110 16.99 -19.94 5.12
N ALA A 111 16.50 -18.97 5.92
CA ALA A 111 17.18 -18.56 7.16
C ALA A 111 17.26 -19.70 8.17
N ALA A 112 16.17 -20.47 8.34
CA ALA A 112 16.16 -21.62 9.24
C ALA A 112 17.13 -22.73 8.80
N ALA A 113 17.28 -22.91 7.49
CA ALA A 113 18.18 -23.92 6.94
C ALA A 113 19.66 -23.59 7.17
N GLU A 114 19.99 -22.31 7.40
CA GLU A 114 21.37 -21.86 7.67
C GLU A 114 21.77 -22.05 9.15
N GLU A 115 20.80 -22.29 10.01
CA GLU A 115 21.06 -22.58 11.41
C GLU A 115 21.47 -24.06 11.58
#